data_a1c8a8bbd5ce020fb8ab450a79cee78d
#
_entry.id   a1c8a8bbd5ce020fb8ab450a79cee78d
#
_cell.length_a   1.000
_cell.length_b   1.000
_cell.length_c   1.000
_cell.angle_alpha   90.00
_cell.angle_beta   90.00
_cell.angle_gamma   90.00
#
_symmetry.space_group_name_H-M   'P 1'
#
loop_
_entity.id
_entity.type
_entity.pdbx_description
1 polymer ?
#
loop_
_entity_poly.entity_id
_entity_poly.type
_entity_poly.pdbx_seq_one_letter_code
_entity_poly.pdbx_strand_id
1 'polypeptide(L)'
;MVMMTIWKSLVQSKLDYCSQIWCSTDQSTISTLESIARQFTAQIVGLDDLDYWDRLQALRLYSQERRRERYRIIFIWKTLQGYVDGYIIATYRSPRRGRFAEVGKYQTKAPSAVRKAREASLSVHGARLFNLLPQHLRDMNVGTVDQFKYGLDTWLATLPDQPTIPGRQRAAKTNSIVDQAAYAAE
;
A
#
# COMPACT_ATOMS: atom_id res chain seq x y z
N MET A 1 3.13 4.25 25.73
CA MET A 1 2.38 3.05 25.32
C MET A 1 0.88 3.32 25.12
N VAL A 2 0.19 4.03 25.99
CA VAL A 2 -1.26 4.34 25.92
C VAL A 2 -1.66 5.07 24.62
N MET A 3 -0.92 6.11 24.20
CA MET A 3 -1.23 6.87 23.00
C MET A 3 -1.27 6.00 21.74
N MET A 4 -0.33 5.07 21.57
CA MET A 4 -0.31 4.16 20.43
C MET A 4 -1.50 3.18 20.42
N THR A 5 -1.97 2.76 21.60
CA THR A 5 -3.18 1.93 21.70
C THR A 5 -4.41 2.73 21.26
N ILE A 6 -4.56 3.96 21.74
CA ILE A 6 -5.64 4.88 21.33
C ILE A 6 -5.59 5.12 19.82
N TRP A 7 -4.41 5.42 19.27
CA TRP A 7 -4.24 5.60 17.82
C TRP A 7 -4.73 4.39 17.05
N LYS A 8 -4.22 3.20 17.37
CA LYS A 8 -4.55 1.96 16.65
C LYS A 8 -6.03 1.59 16.75
N SER A 9 -6.64 1.79 17.91
CA SER A 9 -8.04 1.38 18.14
C SER A 9 -9.07 2.39 17.63
N LEU A 10 -8.84 3.68 17.81
CA LEU A 10 -9.86 4.71 17.52
C LEU A 10 -9.63 5.44 16.20
N VAL A 11 -8.40 5.74 15.84
CA VAL A 11 -8.09 6.56 14.66
C VAL A 11 -7.73 5.66 13.48
N GLN A 12 -6.70 4.83 13.64
CA GLN A 12 -6.20 3.99 12.56
C GLN A 12 -7.25 3.02 12.02
N SER A 13 -8.08 2.45 12.90
CA SER A 13 -9.17 1.55 12.50
C SER A 13 -10.18 2.22 11.54
N LYS A 14 -10.47 3.51 11.76
CA LYS A 14 -11.35 4.30 10.88
C LYS A 14 -10.67 4.65 9.56
N LEU A 15 -9.38 4.98 9.59
CA LEU A 15 -8.59 5.26 8.39
C LEU A 15 -8.38 4.02 7.51
N ASP A 16 -8.39 2.84 8.12
CA ASP A 16 -8.22 1.56 7.42
C ASP A 16 -9.53 1.00 6.87
N TYR A 17 -10.68 1.39 7.44
CA TYR A 17 -11.98 0.84 7.04
C TYR A 17 -12.26 1.07 5.57
N CYS A 18 -12.49 0.00 4.82
CA CYS A 18 -12.73 0.00 3.38
C CYS A 18 -11.70 0.77 2.54
N SER A 19 -10.49 0.99 3.06
CA SER A 19 -9.43 1.76 2.39
C SER A 19 -9.06 1.21 1.01
N GLN A 20 -9.31 -0.07 0.74
CA GLN A 20 -9.13 -0.69 -0.57
C GLN A 20 -10.01 -0.03 -1.65
N ILE A 21 -11.21 0.44 -1.28
CA ILE A 21 -12.20 1.00 -2.20
C ILE A 21 -11.98 2.49 -2.40
N TRP A 22 -11.86 3.26 -1.30
CA TRP A 22 -11.78 4.72 -1.34
C TRP A 22 -10.36 5.30 -1.36
N CYS A 23 -9.36 4.47 -1.59
CA CYS A 23 -7.98 4.92 -1.69
C CYS A 23 -7.80 5.85 -2.90
N SER A 24 -7.51 7.10 -2.62
CA SER A 24 -7.18 8.09 -3.63
C SER A 24 -5.71 7.98 -4.07
N THR A 25 -5.44 8.28 -5.33
CA THR A 25 -4.10 8.56 -5.85
C THR A 25 -3.83 10.07 -5.95
N ASP A 26 -4.81 10.87 -5.54
CA ASP A 26 -4.67 12.33 -5.50
C ASP A 26 -3.77 12.75 -4.35
N GLN A 27 -2.71 13.50 -4.65
CA GLN A 27 -1.69 13.88 -3.68
C GLN A 27 -2.22 14.81 -2.58
N SER A 28 -3.26 15.60 -2.85
CA SER A 28 -3.87 16.47 -1.83
C SER A 28 -4.58 15.64 -0.76
N THR A 29 -5.35 14.65 -1.20
CA THR A 29 -6.05 13.71 -0.31
C THR A 29 -5.05 12.88 0.51
N ILE A 30 -4.01 12.34 -0.14
CA ILE A 30 -2.93 11.59 0.54
C ILE A 30 -2.26 12.46 1.59
N SER A 31 -1.88 13.70 1.24
CA SER A 31 -1.23 14.64 2.15
C SER A 31 -2.11 15.00 3.35
N THR A 32 -3.41 15.17 3.14
CA THR A 32 -4.36 15.45 4.23
C THR A 32 -4.40 14.30 5.24
N LEU A 33 -4.51 13.07 4.75
CA LEU A 33 -4.53 11.89 5.62
C LEU A 33 -3.19 11.67 6.34
N GLU A 34 -2.09 11.93 5.65
CA GLU A 34 -0.75 11.84 6.22
C GLU A 34 -0.53 12.90 7.30
N SER A 35 -1.13 14.10 7.14
CA SER A 35 -1.03 15.17 8.13
C SER A 35 -1.59 14.78 9.50
N ILE A 36 -2.64 13.96 9.52
CA ILE A 36 -3.24 13.45 10.78
C ILE A 36 -2.23 12.57 11.52
N ALA A 37 -1.60 11.63 10.83
CA ALA A 37 -0.60 10.75 11.43
C ALA A 37 0.65 11.52 11.87
N ARG A 38 1.07 12.51 11.07
CA ARG A 38 2.21 13.37 11.38
C ARG A 38 1.97 14.22 12.64
N GLN A 39 0.78 14.82 12.76
CA GLN A 39 0.40 15.60 13.94
C GLN A 39 0.31 14.71 15.18
N PHE A 40 -0.29 13.55 15.05
CA PHE A 40 -0.39 12.60 16.17
C PHE A 40 0.99 12.15 16.66
N THR A 41 1.87 11.72 15.76
CA THR A 41 3.20 11.21 16.13
C THR A 41 4.10 12.29 16.72
N ALA A 42 3.87 13.58 16.38
CA ALA A 42 4.60 14.70 16.96
C ALA A 42 4.26 14.98 18.43
N GLN A 43 3.14 14.42 18.93
CA GLN A 43 2.72 14.58 20.33
C GLN A 43 3.23 13.46 21.24
N ILE A 44 3.96 12.50 20.69
CA ILE A 44 4.50 11.37 21.47
C ILE A 44 5.79 11.80 22.14
N VAL A 45 5.79 11.83 23.46
CA VAL A 45 6.96 12.20 24.27
C VAL A 45 8.16 11.31 23.93
N GLY A 46 9.31 11.94 23.78
CA GLY A 46 10.58 11.27 23.43
C GLY A 46 10.82 11.09 21.93
N LEU A 47 9.96 11.66 21.08
CA LEU A 47 10.14 11.67 19.62
C LEU A 47 10.20 13.10 19.05
N ASP A 48 10.36 14.10 19.90
CA ASP A 48 10.29 15.52 19.57
C ASP A 48 11.40 15.94 18.60
N ASP A 49 12.60 15.37 18.76
CA ASP A 49 13.77 15.67 17.93
C ASP A 49 13.79 14.91 16.59
N LEU A 50 12.88 13.97 16.39
CA LEU A 50 12.82 13.14 15.19
C LEU A 50 11.92 13.78 14.13
N ASP A 51 12.34 13.70 12.86
CA ASP A 51 11.45 14.04 11.79
C ASP A 51 10.34 12.96 11.60
N TYR A 52 9.40 13.22 10.70
CA TYR A 52 8.26 12.33 10.54
C TYR A 52 8.65 10.94 10.02
N TRP A 53 9.65 10.82 9.15
CA TRP A 53 10.12 9.51 8.65
C TRP A 53 10.76 8.69 9.76
N ASP A 54 11.61 9.33 10.56
CA ASP A 54 12.29 8.70 11.70
C ASP A 54 11.28 8.28 12.77
N ARG A 55 10.23 9.10 13.02
CA ARG A 55 9.14 8.72 13.92
C ARG A 55 8.37 7.49 13.44
N LEU A 56 8.07 7.40 12.14
CA LEU A 56 7.42 6.22 11.58
C LEU A 56 8.26 4.95 11.80
N GLN A 57 9.57 5.04 11.58
CA GLN A 57 10.49 3.93 11.83
C GLN A 57 10.55 3.54 13.30
N ALA A 58 10.75 4.52 14.21
CA ALA A 58 10.83 4.30 15.66
C ALA A 58 9.56 3.65 16.21
N LEU A 59 8.40 4.05 15.69
CA LEU A 59 7.08 3.51 16.08
C LEU A 59 6.69 2.23 15.33
N ARG A 60 7.48 1.79 14.37
CA ARG A 60 7.17 0.68 13.45
C ARG A 60 5.80 0.86 12.79
N LEU A 61 5.58 2.06 12.27
CA LEU A 61 4.37 2.43 11.54
C LEU A 61 4.68 2.58 10.06
N TYR A 62 3.73 2.21 9.23
CA TYR A 62 3.71 2.62 7.84
C TYR A 62 3.09 4.01 7.70
N SER A 63 3.51 4.78 6.68
CA SER A 63 2.75 5.94 6.22
C SER A 63 1.32 5.53 5.83
N GLN A 64 0.40 6.49 5.79
CA GLN A 64 -0.99 6.21 5.43
C GLN A 64 -1.11 5.74 3.97
N GLU A 65 -0.27 6.26 3.07
CA GLU A 65 -0.20 5.82 1.68
C GLU A 65 0.28 4.36 1.59
N ARG A 66 1.43 4.04 2.19
CA ARG A 66 2.01 2.69 2.21
C ARG A 66 1.05 1.67 2.82
N ARG A 67 0.40 2.03 3.90
CA ARG A 67 -0.55 1.17 4.60
C ARG A 67 -1.75 0.80 3.72
N ARG A 68 -2.29 1.76 2.96
CA ARG A 68 -3.41 1.52 2.04
C ARG A 68 -3.02 0.67 0.85
N GLU A 69 -1.86 0.92 0.27
CA GLU A 69 -1.33 0.10 -0.81
C GLU A 69 -1.11 -1.34 -0.33
N ARG A 70 -0.58 -1.52 0.87
CA ARG A 70 -0.46 -2.83 1.53
C ARG A 70 -1.80 -3.55 1.65
N TYR A 71 -2.86 -2.87 2.08
CA TYR A 71 -4.20 -3.48 2.16
C TYR A 71 -4.76 -3.86 0.78
N ARG A 72 -4.49 -3.07 -0.25
CA ARG A 72 -4.87 -3.42 -1.63
C ARG A 72 -4.17 -4.69 -2.10
N ILE A 73 -2.88 -4.83 -1.84
CA ILE A 73 -2.12 -6.04 -2.17
C ILE A 73 -2.70 -7.26 -1.46
N ILE A 74 -2.97 -7.15 -0.16
CA ILE A 74 -3.57 -8.24 0.63
C ILE A 74 -4.96 -8.61 0.08
N PHE A 75 -5.76 -7.62 -0.30
CA PHE A 75 -7.09 -7.87 -0.87
C PHE A 75 -7.00 -8.61 -2.21
N ILE A 76 -6.10 -8.20 -3.12
CA ILE A 76 -5.84 -8.89 -4.38
C ILE A 76 -5.44 -10.35 -4.12
N TRP A 77 -4.50 -10.57 -3.20
CA TRP A 77 -4.06 -11.92 -2.84
C TRP A 77 -5.23 -12.77 -2.31
N LYS A 78 -6.04 -12.23 -1.40
CA LYS A 78 -7.23 -12.92 -0.88
C LYS A 78 -8.23 -13.30 -1.97
N THR A 79 -8.43 -12.41 -2.93
CA THR A 79 -9.31 -12.68 -4.09
C THR A 79 -8.75 -13.80 -4.95
N LEU A 80 -7.44 -13.80 -5.23
CA LEU A 80 -6.78 -14.85 -6.01
C LEU A 80 -6.82 -16.21 -5.31
N GLN A 81 -6.79 -16.24 -3.98
CA GLN A 81 -6.93 -17.45 -3.16
C GLN A 81 -8.38 -17.91 -2.95
N GLY A 82 -9.37 -17.14 -3.41
CA GLY A 82 -10.78 -17.47 -3.23
C GLY A 82 -11.35 -17.15 -1.85
N TYR A 83 -10.65 -16.40 -1.01
CA TYR A 83 -11.19 -15.93 0.29
C TYR A 83 -12.22 -14.81 0.16
N VAL A 84 -12.24 -14.14 -0.98
CA VAL A 84 -13.16 -13.03 -1.27
C VAL A 84 -13.65 -13.20 -2.71
N ASP A 85 -14.96 -13.01 -2.95
CA ASP A 85 -15.53 -13.08 -4.28
C ASP A 85 -14.95 -12.00 -5.20
N GLY A 86 -14.39 -12.43 -6.32
CA GLY A 86 -13.51 -11.63 -7.18
C GLY A 86 -14.16 -11.04 -8.42
N TYR A 87 -15.41 -10.58 -8.35
CA TYR A 87 -16.09 -9.96 -9.52
C TYR A 87 -15.41 -8.69 -10.05
N ILE A 88 -14.53 -8.07 -9.28
CA ILE A 88 -13.93 -6.76 -9.60
C ILE A 88 -12.55 -6.89 -10.25
N ILE A 89 -11.92 -8.04 -10.18
CA ILE A 89 -10.53 -8.22 -10.59
C ILE A 89 -10.49 -9.26 -11.72
N ALA A 90 -10.18 -8.79 -12.94
CA ALA A 90 -9.87 -9.69 -14.05
C ALA A 90 -8.59 -10.46 -13.70
N THR A 91 -8.74 -11.59 -13.04
CA THR A 91 -7.64 -12.48 -12.69
C THR A 91 -7.24 -13.26 -13.93
N TYR A 92 -6.10 -12.94 -14.49
CA TYR A 92 -5.51 -13.74 -15.53
C TYR A 92 -4.56 -14.74 -14.87
N ARG A 93 -5.03 -15.93 -14.56
CA ARG A 93 -4.13 -17.08 -14.38
C ARG A 93 -3.61 -17.44 -15.76
N SER A 94 -2.37 -17.09 -16.07
CA SER A 94 -1.73 -17.60 -17.27
C SER A 94 -1.53 -19.12 -17.10
N PRO A 95 -2.21 -19.97 -17.89
CA PRO A 95 -2.02 -21.42 -17.80
C PRO A 95 -0.59 -21.87 -18.13
N ARG A 96 0.20 -20.99 -18.77
CA ARG A 96 1.54 -21.28 -19.25
C ARG A 96 2.68 -20.97 -18.29
N ARG A 97 2.44 -20.26 -17.18
CA ARG A 97 3.50 -19.84 -16.23
C ARG A 97 3.38 -20.45 -14.82
N GLY A 98 2.63 -21.51 -14.69
CA GLY A 98 2.64 -22.33 -13.49
C GLY A 98 2.03 -21.65 -12.25
N ARG A 99 2.73 -21.74 -11.13
CA ARG A 99 2.25 -21.41 -9.78
C ARG A 99 2.23 -19.92 -9.43
N PHE A 100 2.80 -19.05 -10.28
CA PHE A 100 2.87 -17.61 -9.99
C PHE A 100 1.70 -16.87 -10.63
N ALA A 101 0.99 -16.08 -9.82
CA ALA A 101 -0.14 -15.30 -10.28
C ALA A 101 0.32 -13.96 -10.86
N GLU A 102 -0.29 -13.57 -11.96
CA GLU A 102 -0.29 -12.21 -12.47
C GLU A 102 -1.72 -11.75 -12.67
N VAL A 103 -2.00 -10.51 -12.28
CA VAL A 103 -3.30 -9.88 -12.53
C VAL A 103 -3.23 -9.16 -13.87
N GLY A 104 -4.27 -9.31 -14.68
CA GLY A 104 -4.30 -8.78 -16.04
C GLY A 104 -4.05 -7.26 -16.10
N LYS A 105 -3.21 -6.83 -17.04
CA LYS A 105 -3.00 -5.40 -17.32
C LYS A 105 -4.24 -4.85 -18.02
N TYR A 106 -4.97 -4.01 -17.34
CA TYR A 106 -6.13 -3.35 -17.91
C TYR A 106 -5.68 -2.24 -18.89
N GLN A 107 -5.92 -2.44 -20.18
CA GLN A 107 -5.73 -1.37 -21.18
C GLN A 107 -6.98 -0.49 -21.18
N THR A 108 -6.82 0.75 -20.75
CA THR A 108 -7.94 1.69 -20.68
C THR A 108 -8.02 2.54 -21.95
N LYS A 109 -8.96 2.24 -22.82
CA LYS A 109 -9.42 3.16 -23.89
C LYS A 109 -10.54 4.09 -23.36
N ALA A 110 -10.37 4.67 -22.18
CA ALA A 110 -11.41 5.51 -21.57
C ALA A 110 -11.14 7.00 -21.84
N PRO A 111 -12.19 7.85 -21.92
CA PRO A 111 -12.05 9.31 -21.93
C PRO A 111 -11.20 9.81 -20.77
N SER A 112 -10.45 10.91 -20.96
CA SER A 112 -9.47 11.41 -19.99
C SER A 112 -10.01 11.66 -18.59
N ALA A 113 -11.27 12.14 -18.48
CA ALA A 113 -11.92 12.38 -17.17
C ALA A 113 -12.17 11.12 -16.36
N VAL A 114 -12.49 9.99 -17.02
CA VAL A 114 -12.75 8.72 -16.36
C VAL A 114 -11.45 7.93 -16.15
N ARG A 115 -10.39 8.24 -16.91
CA ARG A 115 -9.11 7.52 -16.86
C ARG A 115 -8.45 7.60 -15.51
N LYS A 116 -8.37 8.78 -14.89
CA LYS A 116 -7.76 8.95 -13.54
C LYS A 116 -8.48 8.11 -12.47
N ALA A 117 -9.82 8.18 -12.45
CA ALA A 117 -10.60 7.39 -11.49
C ALA A 117 -10.41 5.89 -11.70
N ARG A 118 -10.32 5.45 -12.96
CA ARG A 118 -10.10 4.05 -13.31
C ARG A 118 -8.68 3.58 -12.97
N GLU A 119 -7.66 4.41 -13.23
CA GLU A 119 -6.27 4.15 -12.84
C GLU A 119 -6.10 4.04 -11.32
N ALA A 120 -6.87 4.82 -10.54
CA ALA A 120 -6.88 4.77 -9.10
C ALA A 120 -7.68 3.59 -8.52
N SER A 121 -8.50 2.92 -9.34
CA SER A 121 -9.37 1.83 -8.89
C SER A 121 -8.58 0.63 -8.36
N LEU A 122 -9.22 -0.17 -7.50
CA LEU A 122 -8.63 -1.39 -6.98
C LEU A 122 -8.23 -2.38 -8.10
N SER A 123 -9.06 -2.48 -9.13
CA SER A 123 -8.82 -3.39 -10.27
C SER A 123 -7.60 -3.03 -11.10
N VAL A 124 -7.22 -1.76 -11.19
CA VAL A 124 -6.06 -1.30 -11.97
C VAL A 124 -4.86 -1.08 -11.07
N HIS A 125 -4.97 -0.21 -10.07
CA HIS A 125 -3.85 0.12 -9.18
C HIS A 125 -3.48 -1.05 -8.27
N GLY A 126 -4.47 -1.76 -7.71
CA GLY A 126 -4.22 -2.96 -6.90
C GLY A 126 -3.54 -4.07 -7.70
N ALA A 127 -3.97 -4.29 -8.95
CA ALA A 127 -3.31 -5.24 -9.85
C ALA A 127 -1.85 -4.84 -10.16
N ARG A 128 -1.60 -3.54 -10.39
CA ARG A 128 -0.25 -3.02 -10.61
C ARG A 128 0.64 -3.26 -9.40
N LEU A 129 0.15 -2.95 -8.20
CA LEU A 129 0.87 -3.19 -6.94
C LEU A 129 1.17 -4.68 -6.73
N PHE A 130 0.20 -5.55 -6.97
CA PHE A 130 0.39 -7.00 -6.82
C PHE A 130 1.45 -7.54 -7.79
N ASN A 131 1.45 -7.08 -9.03
CA ASN A 131 2.41 -7.53 -10.04
C ASN A 131 3.86 -7.06 -9.80
N LEU A 132 4.07 -6.06 -8.93
CA LEU A 132 5.39 -5.62 -8.49
C LEU A 132 6.01 -6.55 -7.44
N LEU A 133 5.20 -7.39 -6.78
CA LEU A 133 5.70 -8.29 -5.76
C LEU A 133 6.76 -9.23 -6.31
N PRO A 134 7.78 -9.56 -5.51
CA PRO A 134 8.71 -10.63 -5.82
C PRO A 134 8.00 -11.94 -6.15
N GLN A 135 8.62 -12.74 -6.99
CA GLN A 135 8.01 -13.97 -7.50
C GLN A 135 7.53 -14.92 -6.38
N HIS A 136 8.32 -15.06 -5.31
CA HIS A 136 7.98 -15.92 -4.19
C HIS A 136 6.70 -15.49 -3.44
N LEU A 137 6.37 -14.20 -3.41
CA LEU A 137 5.12 -13.69 -2.83
C LEU A 137 3.90 -13.86 -3.75
N ARG A 138 4.14 -14.06 -5.04
CA ARG A 138 3.09 -14.36 -6.02
C ARG A 138 2.84 -15.85 -6.20
N ASP A 139 3.51 -16.70 -5.41
CA ASP A 139 3.29 -18.14 -5.39
C ASP A 139 1.97 -18.46 -4.67
N MET A 140 0.99 -18.89 -5.44
CA MET A 140 -0.35 -19.18 -4.93
C MET A 140 -0.45 -20.52 -4.17
N ASN A 141 0.62 -21.30 -4.13
CA ASN A 141 0.70 -22.51 -3.32
C ASN A 141 1.13 -22.23 -1.88
N VAL A 142 1.45 -20.98 -1.57
CA VAL A 142 1.91 -20.59 -0.23
C VAL A 142 0.74 -20.23 0.64
N GLY A 143 0.44 -21.08 1.57
CA GLY A 143 0.12 -20.87 2.94
C GLY A 143 -1.12 -20.10 3.31
N THR A 144 -1.02 -19.55 4.48
CA THR A 144 -2.07 -18.80 5.16
C THR A 144 -1.96 -17.29 4.86
N VAL A 145 -3.06 -16.57 5.10
CA VAL A 145 -3.10 -15.09 5.02
C VAL A 145 -1.98 -14.45 5.85
N ASP A 146 -1.65 -15.02 7.01
CA ASP A 146 -0.67 -14.43 7.92
C ASP A 146 0.77 -14.67 7.44
N GLN A 147 1.05 -15.82 6.83
CA GLN A 147 2.32 -16.06 6.15
C GLN A 147 2.52 -15.08 4.98
N PHE A 148 1.48 -14.85 4.17
CA PHE A 148 1.55 -13.86 3.11
C PHE A 148 1.80 -12.44 3.64
N LYS A 149 1.06 -12.03 4.69
CA LYS A 149 1.28 -10.72 5.33
C LYS A 149 2.69 -10.56 5.85
N TYR A 150 3.23 -11.58 6.52
CA TYR A 150 4.59 -11.56 7.03
C TYR A 150 5.62 -11.39 5.91
N GLY A 151 5.52 -12.18 4.85
CA GLY A 151 6.40 -12.06 3.68
C GLY A 151 6.28 -10.70 3.00
N LEU A 152 5.05 -10.19 2.86
CA LEU A 152 4.78 -8.85 2.32
C LEU A 152 5.43 -7.77 3.17
N ASP A 153 5.28 -7.82 4.50
CA ASP A 153 5.88 -6.85 5.41
C ASP A 153 7.41 -6.88 5.39
N THR A 154 7.99 -8.08 5.27
CA THR A 154 9.43 -8.26 5.10
C THR A 154 9.92 -7.59 3.81
N TRP A 155 9.21 -7.77 2.71
CA TRP A 155 9.56 -7.09 1.46
C TRP A 155 9.35 -5.58 1.52
N LEU A 156 8.23 -5.12 2.08
CA LEU A 156 7.95 -3.68 2.22
C LEU A 156 8.99 -2.96 3.09
N ALA A 157 9.59 -3.64 4.05
CA ALA A 157 10.66 -3.10 4.87
C ALA A 157 11.96 -2.82 4.08
N THR A 158 12.13 -3.42 2.90
CA THR A 158 13.26 -3.12 2.00
C THR A 158 13.05 -1.85 1.17
N LEU A 159 11.82 -1.33 1.11
CA LEU A 159 11.48 -0.15 0.33
C LEU A 159 11.40 1.09 1.23
N PRO A 160 12.01 2.22 0.82
CA PRO A 160 11.87 3.47 1.57
C PRO A 160 10.39 3.87 1.72
N ASP A 161 10.00 4.30 2.91
CA ASP A 161 8.66 4.87 3.17
C ASP A 161 8.80 6.35 3.51
N GLN A 162 8.70 7.19 2.47
CA GLN A 162 9.05 8.61 2.50
C GLN A 162 7.84 9.50 2.14
N PRO A 163 6.81 9.60 3.00
CA PRO A 163 5.69 10.50 2.77
C PRO A 163 6.15 11.95 2.72
N THR A 164 5.38 12.81 2.06
CA THR A 164 5.74 14.22 1.88
C THR A 164 5.91 14.94 3.21
N ILE A 165 7.10 15.53 3.42
CA ILE A 165 7.39 16.44 4.52
C ILE A 165 7.73 17.81 3.90
N PRO A 166 7.13 18.92 4.37
CA PRO A 166 7.51 20.25 3.92
C PRO A 166 9.01 20.48 4.08
N GLY A 167 9.68 20.95 3.01
CA GLY A 167 11.11 21.23 3.02
C GLY A 167 12.06 20.04 2.87
N ARG A 168 11.56 18.80 2.82
CA ARG A 168 12.40 17.61 2.62
C ARG A 168 12.11 16.96 1.26
N GLN A 169 13.18 16.68 0.51
CA GLN A 169 13.08 15.96 -0.77
C GLN A 169 13.10 14.45 -0.54
N ARG A 170 12.34 13.73 -1.37
CA ARG A 170 12.31 12.26 -1.44
C ARG A 170 13.30 11.76 -2.48
N ALA A 171 13.74 10.52 -2.33
CA ALA A 171 14.54 9.85 -3.33
C ALA A 171 13.71 9.53 -4.61
N ALA A 172 12.55 8.91 -4.44
CA ALA A 172 11.65 8.61 -5.56
C ALA A 172 10.64 9.73 -5.83
N LYS A 173 9.99 9.70 -7.00
CA LYS A 173 9.00 10.69 -7.45
C LYS A 173 7.81 10.83 -6.48
N THR A 174 7.26 9.72 -6.03
CA THR A 174 6.19 9.66 -5.03
C THR A 174 6.52 8.65 -3.93
N ASN A 175 5.70 8.59 -2.87
CA ASN A 175 5.84 7.57 -1.83
C ASN A 175 5.13 6.25 -2.18
N SER A 176 4.44 6.19 -3.32
CA SER A 176 3.79 4.95 -3.77
C SER A 176 4.82 3.81 -3.92
N ILE A 177 4.41 2.59 -3.55
CA ILE A 177 5.22 1.38 -3.74
C ILE A 177 5.68 1.26 -5.21
N VAL A 178 4.88 1.73 -6.18
CA VAL A 178 5.22 1.69 -7.59
C VAL A 178 6.50 2.48 -7.89
N ASP A 179 6.58 3.71 -7.42
CA ASP A 179 7.72 4.58 -7.67
C ASP A 179 8.93 4.20 -6.80
N GLN A 180 8.69 3.77 -5.56
CA GLN A 180 9.75 3.35 -4.64
C GLN A 180 10.42 2.04 -5.08
N ALA A 181 9.64 1.06 -5.58
CA ALA A 181 10.21 -0.17 -6.10
C ALA A 181 10.98 0.04 -7.42
N ALA A 182 10.53 0.98 -8.27
CA ALA A 182 11.27 1.35 -9.47
C ALA A 182 12.63 2.00 -9.11
N TYR A 183 12.63 2.93 -8.16
CA TYR A 183 13.86 3.58 -7.67
C TYR A 183 14.85 2.59 -7.03
N ALA A 184 14.36 1.62 -6.27
CA ALA A 184 15.23 0.62 -5.62
C ALA A 184 15.82 -0.43 -6.59
N ALA A 185 15.34 -0.46 -7.84
CA ALA A 185 15.84 -1.36 -8.89
C ALA A 185 16.90 -0.72 -9.81
N GLU A 186 17.11 0.61 -9.70
CA GLU A 186 18.15 1.37 -10.38
C GLU A 186 19.50 1.30 -9.62
#